data_17037f305cad56b99a047d0fcf9a3901
#
_entry.id   17037f305cad56b99a047d0fcf9a3901
#
_cell.length_a   1.000
_cell.length_b   1.000
_cell.length_c   1.000
_cell.angle_alpha   90.00
_cell.angle_beta   90.00
_cell.angle_gamma   90.00
#
_symmetry.space_group_name_H-M   'P 1'
#
loop_
_entity.id
_entity.type
_entity.pdbx_description
1 polymer ?
#
loop_
_entity_poly.entity_id
_entity_poly.type
_entity_poly.pdbx_seq_one_letter_code
_entity_poly.pdbx_strand_id
1 'polypeptide(L)'
;MLMDAAKFTYATDRLPGLIQQAEIPLPPDLDRHCVLLDAAIDNNLLASLYAERDAEGWAVEPLFLGTPLQPLSNVGPHLVQTWRGSRVIGDILSRMEHEPMGITLFPKDGATWEQLCNHCRTWLSVTGEGERPMQLRWFDPRWTRALLTVLTPVQRQALAGPWQALSWHGMGRWNHWASDPLDAEEEWTRPVFDKALLARLDDERRWDTAAALTLDYEQCFPRGDSDADHRWSYRTLTDAACYGITQLARLERWFRLALVHGHDFHRRHPHVESLLRDATRLQSERLSLLEDLFEEGKAS
;
A
#
# COMPACT_ATOMS: atom_id res chain seq x y z
N MET A 1 20.47 15.81 -6.47
CA MET A 1 19.91 16.07 -7.81
C MET A 1 18.41 15.98 -7.61
N LEU A 2 17.72 17.10 -7.47
CA LEU A 2 16.27 17.16 -7.28
C LEU A 2 15.61 16.55 -8.53
N MET A 3 15.03 15.37 -8.38
CA MET A 3 14.25 14.74 -9.45
C MET A 3 13.00 15.57 -9.72
N ASP A 4 12.79 15.87 -10.98
CA ASP A 4 11.70 16.71 -11.47
C ASP A 4 10.34 16.12 -11.08
N ALA A 5 9.59 16.87 -10.27
CA ALA A 5 8.32 16.45 -9.65
C ALA A 5 7.19 16.14 -10.67
N ALA A 6 7.42 16.40 -11.95
CA ALA A 6 6.40 16.33 -13.00
C ALA A 6 6.16 14.93 -13.61
N LYS A 7 6.95 13.91 -13.25
CA LYS A 7 7.01 12.65 -14.02
C LYS A 7 5.91 11.60 -13.75
N PHE A 8 5.07 11.74 -12.72
CA PHE A 8 4.06 10.73 -12.41
C PHE A 8 2.69 11.33 -12.08
N THR A 9 1.91 11.61 -13.10
CA THR A 9 0.51 12.05 -12.96
C THR A 9 -0.50 10.90 -12.81
N TYR A 10 -0.08 9.65 -12.94
CA TYR A 10 -0.96 8.49 -13.11
C TYR A 10 -1.79 8.04 -11.92
N ALA A 11 -1.29 8.22 -10.70
CA ALA A 11 -2.04 7.80 -9.51
C ALA A 11 -3.25 8.71 -9.28
N THR A 12 -3.17 9.98 -9.69
CA THR A 12 -4.23 10.99 -9.52
C THR A 12 -5.43 10.70 -10.40
N ASP A 13 -5.23 10.18 -11.61
CA ASP A 13 -6.33 9.90 -12.56
C ASP A 13 -7.21 8.73 -12.11
N ARG A 14 -6.65 7.80 -11.34
CA ARG A 14 -7.36 6.61 -10.85
C ARG A 14 -8.10 6.83 -9.53
N LEU A 15 -7.64 7.75 -8.70
CA LEU A 15 -8.27 8.10 -7.43
C LEU A 15 -8.58 9.60 -7.40
N PRO A 16 -9.85 9.99 -7.60
CA PRO A 16 -10.26 11.41 -7.50
C PRO A 16 -9.89 12.01 -6.16
N GLY A 17 -9.41 13.25 -6.16
CA GLY A 17 -9.00 13.98 -4.96
C GLY A 17 -7.63 13.59 -4.40
N LEU A 18 -6.90 12.68 -5.05
CA LEU A 18 -5.53 12.35 -4.65
C LEU A 18 -4.56 13.46 -5.06
N ILE A 19 -3.78 13.94 -4.10
CA ILE A 19 -2.68 14.90 -4.31
C ILE A 19 -1.37 14.20 -3.98
N GLN A 20 -0.37 14.36 -4.84
CA GLN A 20 0.99 13.84 -4.62
C GLN A 20 1.97 14.97 -4.42
N GLN A 21 2.83 14.85 -3.40
CA GLN A 21 3.82 15.88 -3.07
C GLN A 21 5.11 15.28 -2.51
N ALA A 22 6.20 16.06 -2.56
CA ALA A 22 7.52 15.62 -2.12
C ALA A 22 7.60 15.49 -0.59
N GLU A 23 6.92 16.36 0.13
CA GLU A 23 6.96 16.44 1.59
C GLU A 23 5.64 15.95 2.19
N ILE A 24 5.69 15.48 3.43
CA ILE A 24 4.48 15.09 4.16
C ILE A 24 3.57 16.30 4.30
N PRO A 25 2.29 16.20 3.92
CA PRO A 25 1.32 17.27 4.13
C PRO A 25 0.97 17.34 5.62
N LEU A 26 1.78 18.04 6.39
CA LEU A 26 1.46 18.33 7.77
C LEU A 26 0.70 19.67 7.82
N PRO A 27 -0.50 19.73 8.38
CA PRO A 27 -1.14 21.00 8.64
C PRO A 27 -0.35 21.80 9.67
N PRO A 28 -0.54 23.12 9.72
CA PRO A 28 0.16 24.01 10.66
C PRO A 28 -0.08 23.64 12.14
N ASP A 29 -1.18 22.96 12.44
CA ASP A 29 -1.53 22.50 13.79
C ASP A 29 -1.22 21.00 13.94
N LEU A 30 0.04 20.67 14.17
CA LEU A 30 0.53 19.29 14.41
C LEU A 30 -0.14 18.58 15.58
N ASP A 31 -0.72 19.31 16.52
CA ASP A 31 -1.26 18.78 17.78
C ASP A 31 -2.53 17.92 17.59
N ARG A 32 -3.02 17.76 16.36
CA ARG A 32 -4.24 17.03 16.03
C ARG A 32 -4.09 15.91 15.02
N HIS A 33 -2.85 15.48 14.75
CA HIS A 33 -2.65 14.36 13.85
C HIS A 33 -2.65 13.05 14.60
N CYS A 34 -2.97 12.00 13.86
CA CYS A 34 -2.73 10.65 14.30
C CYS A 34 -1.88 9.91 13.27
N VAL A 35 -1.09 8.99 13.74
CA VAL A 35 -0.38 8.02 12.88
C VAL A 35 -0.93 6.64 13.22
N LEU A 36 -1.37 5.92 12.21
CA LEU A 36 -1.81 4.54 12.36
C LEU A 36 -0.67 3.64 11.93
N LEU A 37 0.00 3.05 12.90
CA LEU A 37 1.26 2.32 12.76
C LEU A 37 1.06 0.82 12.80
N ASP A 38 1.84 0.10 12.03
CA ASP A 38 1.96 -1.35 12.06
C ASP A 38 3.15 -1.78 12.92
N ALA A 39 2.90 -2.21 14.15
CA ALA A 39 3.96 -2.64 15.05
C ALA A 39 4.68 -3.93 14.61
N ALA A 40 4.18 -4.64 13.60
CA ALA A 40 4.88 -5.80 13.04
C ALA A 40 6.11 -5.42 12.20
N ILE A 41 6.23 -4.15 11.79
CA ILE A 41 7.36 -3.69 10.96
C ILE A 41 8.62 -3.43 11.81
N ASP A 42 8.45 -2.98 13.06
CA ASP A 42 9.56 -2.65 13.95
C ASP A 42 9.28 -3.13 15.38
N ASN A 43 10.05 -4.11 15.82
CA ASN A 43 9.93 -4.70 17.16
C ASN A 43 10.23 -3.69 18.30
N ASN A 44 10.94 -2.59 18.01
CA ASN A 44 11.29 -1.55 18.99
C ASN A 44 10.30 -0.39 19.01
N LEU A 45 9.38 -0.33 18.06
CA LEU A 45 8.44 0.79 17.89
C LEU A 45 7.70 1.10 19.20
N LEU A 46 7.09 0.08 19.82
CA LEU A 46 6.33 0.26 21.04
C LEU A 46 7.19 0.74 22.20
N ALA A 47 8.40 0.17 22.36
CA ALA A 47 9.32 0.61 23.41
C ALA A 47 9.67 2.09 23.25
N SER A 48 9.90 2.55 22.02
CA SER A 48 10.19 3.96 21.74
C SER A 48 8.99 4.87 22.02
N LEU A 49 7.77 4.47 21.62
CA LEU A 49 6.54 5.24 21.89
C LEU A 49 6.28 5.35 23.40
N TYR A 50 6.41 4.24 24.13
CA TYR A 50 6.17 4.22 25.59
C TYR A 50 7.27 4.91 26.40
N ALA A 51 8.46 5.14 25.84
CA ALA A 51 9.50 5.94 26.48
C ALA A 51 9.11 7.42 26.61
N GLU A 52 8.20 7.93 25.79
CA GLU A 52 7.67 9.30 25.85
C GLU A 52 6.28 9.40 26.52
N ARG A 53 5.80 8.36 27.19
CA ARG A 53 4.43 8.28 27.75
C ARG A 53 4.03 9.42 28.69
N ASP A 54 4.99 10.08 29.32
CA ASP A 54 4.74 11.18 30.24
C ASP A 54 4.70 12.55 29.53
N ALA A 55 4.84 12.57 28.19
CA ALA A 55 4.74 13.79 27.41
C ALA A 55 3.29 14.28 27.34
N GLU A 56 3.11 15.60 27.37
CA GLU A 56 1.79 16.20 27.17
C GLU A 56 1.23 15.85 25.77
N GLY A 57 -0.04 15.42 25.75
CA GLY A 57 -0.70 15.01 24.52
C GLY A 57 -0.39 13.58 24.06
N TRP A 58 0.41 12.82 24.81
CA TRP A 58 0.67 11.44 24.49
C TRP A 58 -0.60 10.59 24.58
N ALA A 59 -0.94 9.89 23.48
CA ALA A 59 -1.98 8.87 23.45
C ALA A 59 -1.62 7.78 22.43
N VAL A 60 -1.61 6.54 22.89
CA VAL A 60 -1.32 5.35 22.06
C VAL A 60 -2.37 4.29 22.36
N GLU A 61 -3.03 3.79 21.34
CA GLU A 61 -4.10 2.80 21.45
C GLU A 61 -3.82 1.58 20.60
N PRO A 62 -3.57 0.40 21.21
CA PRO A 62 -3.49 -0.87 20.50
C PRO A 62 -4.87 -1.25 19.96
N LEU A 63 -5.06 -1.23 18.65
CA LEU A 63 -6.38 -1.42 18.06
C LEU A 63 -6.91 -2.85 18.12
N PHE A 64 -6.04 -3.85 18.35
CA PHE A 64 -6.47 -5.24 18.56
C PHE A 64 -6.97 -5.48 20.00
N LEU A 65 -6.70 -4.56 20.92
CA LEU A 65 -7.19 -4.68 22.30
C LEU A 65 -8.73 -4.66 22.33
N GLY A 66 -9.33 -5.60 23.06
CA GLY A 66 -10.80 -5.75 23.10
C GLY A 66 -11.43 -6.41 21.84
N THR A 67 -10.61 -6.95 20.94
CA THR A 67 -11.06 -7.69 19.76
C THR A 67 -10.63 -9.16 19.84
N PRO A 68 -11.15 -10.05 18.97
CA PRO A 68 -10.63 -11.43 18.88
C PRO A 68 -9.13 -11.55 18.56
N LEU A 69 -8.51 -10.46 18.05
CA LEU A 69 -7.10 -10.38 17.74
C LEU A 69 -6.23 -9.86 18.91
N GLN A 70 -6.81 -9.69 20.09
CA GLN A 70 -6.10 -9.19 21.28
C GLN A 70 -4.77 -9.91 21.58
N PRO A 71 -4.61 -11.23 21.40
CA PRO A 71 -3.31 -11.88 21.59
C PRO A 71 -2.19 -11.35 20.70
N LEU A 72 -2.52 -10.66 19.60
CA LEU A 72 -1.60 -10.06 18.65
C LEU A 72 -1.43 -8.54 18.86
N SER A 73 -1.91 -7.98 19.98
CA SER A 73 -1.90 -6.51 20.20
C SER A 73 -0.51 -5.90 20.11
N ASN A 74 0.53 -6.61 20.52
CA ASN A 74 1.91 -6.09 20.49
C ASN A 74 2.51 -6.01 19.05
N VAL A 75 1.94 -6.72 18.11
CA VAL A 75 2.37 -6.74 16.69
C VAL A 75 1.27 -6.25 15.76
N GLY A 76 0.18 -5.74 16.33
CA GLY A 76 -0.95 -5.20 15.59
C GLY A 76 -0.84 -3.72 15.31
N PRO A 77 -1.89 -3.14 14.70
CA PRO A 77 -1.95 -1.71 14.45
C PRO A 77 -2.14 -0.92 15.74
N HIS A 78 -1.42 0.20 15.85
CA HIS A 78 -1.52 1.16 16.93
C HIS A 78 -1.92 2.53 16.39
N LEU A 79 -2.99 3.10 16.94
CA LEU A 79 -3.30 4.50 16.70
C LEU A 79 -2.51 5.35 17.69
N VAL A 80 -1.76 6.30 17.17
CA VAL A 80 -0.89 7.18 17.95
C VAL A 80 -1.29 8.61 17.66
N GLN A 81 -1.65 9.39 18.69
CA GLN A 81 -1.81 10.82 18.55
C GLN A 81 -0.42 11.47 18.50
N THR A 82 -0.18 12.35 17.54
CA THR A 82 1.08 13.09 17.48
C THR A 82 1.09 14.21 18.52
N TRP A 83 2.28 14.55 19.03
CA TRP A 83 2.46 15.64 19.99
C TRP A 83 3.72 16.44 19.67
N ARG A 84 3.70 17.73 20.03
CA ARG A 84 4.81 18.64 19.75
C ARG A 84 6.09 18.21 20.47
N GLY A 85 7.19 18.36 19.73
CA GLY A 85 8.52 18.11 20.28
C GLY A 85 8.86 16.63 20.48
N SER A 86 7.99 15.71 20.06
CA SER A 86 8.30 14.29 20.05
C SER A 86 9.40 13.99 19.04
N ARG A 87 10.50 13.44 19.53
CA ARG A 87 11.57 12.92 18.66
C ARG A 87 11.16 11.62 18.00
N VAL A 88 10.41 10.78 18.74
CA VAL A 88 9.93 9.48 18.24
C VAL A 88 8.98 9.68 17.07
N ILE A 89 8.04 10.61 17.16
CA ILE A 89 7.12 10.91 16.04
C ILE A 89 7.89 11.48 14.84
N GLY A 90 8.84 12.38 15.05
CA GLY A 90 9.69 12.90 13.97
C GLY A 90 10.48 11.81 13.26
N ASP A 91 11.08 10.88 14.01
CA ASP A 91 11.79 9.71 13.48
C ASP A 91 10.85 8.79 12.69
N ILE A 92 9.68 8.47 13.25
CA ILE A 92 8.66 7.64 12.58
C ILE A 92 8.25 8.26 11.23
N LEU A 93 7.92 9.54 11.21
CA LEU A 93 7.49 10.23 9.98
C LEU A 93 8.60 10.22 8.91
N SER A 94 9.86 10.41 9.32
CA SER A 94 11.01 10.30 8.42
C SER A 94 11.19 8.87 7.89
N ARG A 95 11.04 7.86 8.74
CA ARG A 95 11.18 6.45 8.35
C ARG A 95 10.04 5.99 7.44
N MET A 96 8.84 6.56 7.55
CA MET A 96 7.70 6.23 6.67
C MET A 96 7.99 6.53 5.19
N GLU A 97 9.00 7.33 4.88
CA GLU A 97 9.45 7.56 3.50
C GLU A 97 10.18 6.35 2.89
N HIS A 98 10.68 5.46 3.74
CA HIS A 98 11.48 4.30 3.32
C HIS A 98 10.91 2.96 3.77
N GLU A 99 10.07 2.97 4.81
CA GLU A 99 9.50 1.78 5.43
C GLU A 99 7.96 1.86 5.41
N PRO A 100 7.25 0.77 5.12
CA PRO A 100 5.78 0.77 5.08
C PRO A 100 5.17 0.70 6.49
N MET A 101 5.55 1.63 7.37
CA MET A 101 5.21 1.60 8.80
C MET A 101 3.74 1.91 9.08
N GLY A 102 3.05 2.61 8.19
CA GLY A 102 1.66 3.02 8.43
C GLY A 102 1.24 4.23 7.61
N ILE A 103 0.17 4.88 8.06
CA ILE A 103 -0.43 6.05 7.40
C ILE A 103 -0.67 7.16 8.41
N THR A 104 -0.71 8.40 7.94
CA THR A 104 -1.08 9.57 8.75
C THR A 104 -2.55 9.89 8.55
N LEU A 105 -3.25 10.20 9.62
CA LEU A 105 -4.69 10.44 9.68
C LEU A 105 -4.96 11.83 10.26
N PHE A 106 -5.88 12.56 9.62
CA PHE A 106 -6.26 13.92 9.99
C PHE A 106 -7.70 13.92 10.49
N PRO A 107 -7.94 14.10 11.79
CA PRO A 107 -9.30 14.04 12.32
C PRO A 107 -10.14 15.26 11.90
N LYS A 108 -11.43 15.05 11.75
CA LYS A 108 -12.41 16.13 11.61
C LYS A 108 -12.51 16.91 12.92
N ASP A 109 -12.90 18.18 12.84
CA ASP A 109 -13.16 19.01 14.02
C ASP A 109 -14.21 18.37 14.93
N GLY A 110 -13.91 18.35 16.23
CA GLY A 110 -14.78 17.79 17.24
C GLY A 110 -14.75 16.27 17.37
N ALA A 111 -14.00 15.54 16.54
CA ALA A 111 -13.83 14.10 16.70
C ALA A 111 -13.10 13.77 18.00
N THR A 112 -13.70 12.89 18.83
CA THR A 112 -13.09 12.45 20.08
C THR A 112 -12.11 11.28 19.85
N TRP A 113 -11.13 11.13 20.74
CA TRP A 113 -10.18 10.02 20.69
C TRP A 113 -10.88 8.65 20.64
N GLU A 114 -11.92 8.48 21.44
CA GLU A 114 -12.71 7.25 21.46
C GLU A 114 -13.40 6.97 20.11
N GLN A 115 -13.97 7.98 19.46
CA GLN A 115 -14.57 7.85 18.13
C GLN A 115 -13.53 7.45 17.10
N LEU A 116 -12.33 8.04 17.15
CA LEU A 116 -11.21 7.72 16.25
C LEU A 116 -10.77 6.26 16.41
N CYS A 117 -10.54 5.82 17.65
CA CYS A 117 -10.16 4.44 17.96
C CYS A 117 -11.22 3.41 17.52
N ASN A 118 -12.47 3.66 17.85
CA ASN A 118 -13.59 2.78 17.53
C ASN A 118 -13.80 2.69 16.01
N HIS A 119 -13.68 3.80 15.31
CA HIS A 119 -13.74 3.80 13.85
C HIS A 119 -12.62 2.97 13.24
N CYS A 120 -11.38 3.16 13.67
CA CYS A 120 -10.25 2.34 13.19
C CYS A 120 -10.48 0.83 13.42
N ARG A 121 -10.93 0.44 14.61
CA ARG A 121 -11.26 -0.96 14.93
C ARG A 121 -12.32 -1.54 14.00
N THR A 122 -13.33 -0.73 13.68
CA THR A 122 -14.43 -1.13 12.81
C THR A 122 -13.95 -1.64 11.45
N TRP A 123 -12.90 -1.04 10.90
CA TRP A 123 -12.36 -1.39 9.59
C TRP A 123 -11.24 -2.45 9.61
N LEU A 124 -10.83 -2.93 10.78
CA LEU A 124 -9.84 -4.02 10.86
C LEU A 124 -10.41 -5.37 10.43
N SER A 125 -11.73 -5.53 10.49
CA SER A 125 -12.41 -6.75 10.03
C SER A 125 -13.51 -6.37 9.05
N VAL A 126 -13.54 -7.04 7.92
CA VAL A 126 -14.53 -6.88 6.85
C VAL A 126 -15.14 -8.23 6.50
N THR A 127 -16.27 -8.18 5.80
CA THR A 127 -16.93 -9.39 5.33
C THR A 127 -16.33 -9.83 4.00
N GLY A 128 -15.85 -11.05 3.92
CA GLY A 128 -15.41 -11.70 2.69
C GLY A 128 -16.50 -12.52 2.03
N GLU A 129 -16.15 -13.25 0.98
CA GLU A 129 -17.05 -14.15 0.27
C GLU A 129 -17.66 -15.21 1.23
N GLY A 130 -18.96 -15.42 1.12
CA GLY A 130 -19.69 -16.36 1.98
C GLY A 130 -19.76 -15.94 3.45
N GLU A 131 -19.80 -14.62 3.69
CA GLU A 131 -19.90 -14.00 5.02
C GLU A 131 -18.73 -14.29 5.97
N ARG A 132 -17.60 -14.74 5.44
CA ARG A 132 -16.41 -15.04 6.26
C ARG A 132 -15.73 -13.75 6.70
N PRO A 133 -15.37 -13.61 7.98
CA PRO A 133 -14.61 -12.44 8.43
C PRO A 133 -13.21 -12.49 7.80
N MET A 134 -12.77 -11.33 7.30
CA MET A 134 -11.43 -11.11 6.76
C MET A 134 -10.78 -9.95 7.50
N GLN A 135 -9.48 -10.06 7.81
CA GLN A 135 -8.72 -8.93 8.33
C GLN A 135 -8.35 -7.99 7.17
N LEU A 136 -8.69 -6.72 7.32
CA LEU A 136 -8.32 -5.67 6.39
C LEU A 136 -7.19 -4.81 6.98
N ARG A 137 -6.04 -4.80 6.33
CA ARG A 137 -4.89 -3.97 6.70
C ARG A 137 -4.94 -2.62 5.95
N TRP A 138 -6.03 -1.89 6.10
CA TRP A 138 -6.26 -0.62 5.40
C TRP A 138 -5.23 0.46 5.74
N PHE A 139 -4.51 0.29 6.85
CA PHE A 139 -3.43 1.14 7.33
C PHE A 139 -2.06 0.82 6.69
N ASP A 140 -1.96 -0.21 5.90
CA ASP A 140 -0.72 -0.53 5.16
C ASP A 140 -0.61 0.39 3.94
N PRO A 141 0.42 1.27 3.86
CA PRO A 141 0.55 2.26 2.79
C PRO A 141 0.60 1.64 1.40
N ARG A 142 1.03 0.37 1.30
CA ARG A 142 1.09 -0.39 0.04
C ARG A 142 -0.29 -0.79 -0.50
N TRP A 143 -1.35 -0.64 0.32
CA TRP A 143 -2.72 -0.99 -0.03
C TRP A 143 -3.64 0.22 -0.08
N THR A 144 -3.28 1.32 0.58
CA THR A 144 -4.18 2.45 0.84
C THR A 144 -4.74 3.04 -0.44
N ARG A 145 -3.88 3.36 -1.44
CA ARG A 145 -4.36 3.89 -2.72
C ARG A 145 -5.26 2.89 -3.45
N ALA A 146 -4.82 1.65 -3.59
CA ALA A 146 -5.56 0.60 -4.28
C ALA A 146 -6.93 0.37 -3.64
N LEU A 147 -6.98 0.32 -2.31
CA LEU A 147 -8.23 0.18 -1.55
C LEU A 147 -9.17 1.36 -1.83
N LEU A 148 -8.69 2.58 -1.68
CA LEU A 148 -9.50 3.77 -1.96
C LEU A 148 -9.99 3.81 -3.42
N THR A 149 -9.21 3.33 -4.37
CA THR A 149 -9.59 3.29 -5.79
C THR A 149 -10.74 2.31 -6.07
N VAL A 150 -10.74 1.14 -5.45
CA VAL A 150 -11.75 0.09 -5.72
C VAL A 150 -13.07 0.33 -4.99
N LEU A 151 -13.06 1.10 -3.92
CA LEU A 151 -14.25 1.48 -3.17
C LEU A 151 -15.08 2.52 -3.96
N THR A 152 -16.40 2.46 -3.81
CA THR A 152 -17.28 3.53 -4.32
C THR A 152 -17.05 4.83 -3.53
N PRO A 153 -17.46 6.00 -4.05
CA PRO A 153 -17.34 7.27 -3.32
C PRO A 153 -17.94 7.20 -1.90
N VAL A 154 -19.12 6.62 -1.76
CA VAL A 154 -19.82 6.45 -0.47
C VAL A 154 -19.03 5.53 0.47
N GLN A 155 -18.48 4.43 -0.06
CA GLN A 155 -17.67 3.51 0.73
C GLN A 155 -16.32 4.12 1.16
N ARG A 156 -15.69 4.94 0.29
CA ARG A 156 -14.49 5.70 0.65
C ARG A 156 -14.76 6.66 1.80
N GLN A 157 -15.88 7.37 1.75
CA GLN A 157 -16.27 8.29 2.80
C GLN A 157 -16.59 7.54 4.11
N ALA A 158 -17.23 6.39 4.02
CA ALA A 158 -17.47 5.54 5.18
C ALA A 158 -16.15 5.01 5.78
N LEU A 159 -15.15 4.67 4.96
CA LEU A 159 -13.80 4.33 5.42
C LEU A 159 -13.11 5.52 6.07
N ALA A 160 -13.23 6.70 5.49
CA ALA A 160 -12.70 7.92 6.10
C ALA A 160 -13.40 8.22 7.44
N GLY A 161 -14.74 8.18 7.51
CA GLY A 161 -15.50 8.37 8.75
C GLY A 161 -15.15 9.67 9.47
N PRO A 162 -14.56 9.61 10.68
CA PRO A 162 -14.18 10.80 11.46
C PRO A 162 -12.87 11.46 10.96
N TRP A 163 -12.23 10.94 9.92
CA TRP A 163 -11.04 11.50 9.31
C TRP A 163 -11.41 12.41 8.15
N GLN A 164 -10.85 13.62 8.11
CA GLN A 164 -11.01 14.54 6.98
C GLN A 164 -10.05 14.21 5.84
N ALA A 165 -8.89 13.63 6.16
CA ALA A 165 -7.88 13.23 5.17
C ALA A 165 -7.02 12.09 5.67
N LEU A 166 -6.40 11.39 4.72
CA LEU A 166 -5.39 10.36 4.92
C LEU A 166 -4.14 10.72 4.11
N SER A 167 -2.95 10.46 4.69
CA SER A 167 -1.70 10.56 3.94
C SER A 167 -0.83 9.33 4.14
N TRP A 168 -0.14 8.92 3.10
CA TRP A 168 0.79 7.78 3.14
C TRP A 168 1.93 8.00 2.15
N HIS A 169 3.09 7.45 2.44
CA HIS A 169 4.18 7.43 1.49
C HIS A 169 4.08 6.21 0.57
N GLY A 170 4.24 6.43 -0.71
CA GLY A 170 4.22 5.37 -1.72
C GLY A 170 4.65 5.90 -3.07
N MET A 171 5.34 5.08 -3.85
CA MET A 171 5.91 5.45 -5.15
C MET A 171 6.85 6.67 -5.07
N GLY A 172 7.68 6.73 -4.00
CA GLY A 172 8.64 7.79 -3.78
C GLY A 172 8.04 9.17 -3.43
N ARG A 173 6.77 9.24 -3.06
CA ARG A 173 6.05 10.49 -2.75
C ARG A 173 5.07 10.32 -1.62
N TRP A 174 4.76 11.42 -0.98
CA TRP A 174 3.62 11.52 -0.11
C TRP A 174 2.33 11.67 -0.92
N ASN A 175 1.40 10.79 -0.65
CA ASN A 175 0.05 10.81 -1.18
C ASN A 175 -0.87 11.39 -0.12
N HIS A 176 -1.71 12.33 -0.50
CA HIS A 176 -2.72 12.94 0.36
C HIS A 176 -4.09 12.82 -0.31
N TRP A 177 -5.03 12.22 0.38
CA TRP A 177 -6.39 12.10 -0.08
C TRP A 177 -7.32 12.72 0.96
N ALA A 178 -8.06 13.75 0.55
CA ALA A 178 -9.10 14.36 1.37
C ALA A 178 -10.45 13.67 1.09
N SER A 179 -11.20 13.45 2.16
CA SER A 179 -12.56 12.94 2.07
C SER A 179 -13.48 14.06 1.57
N ASP A 180 -13.98 13.92 0.34
CA ASP A 180 -14.96 14.85 -0.20
C ASP A 180 -16.27 14.77 0.64
N PRO A 181 -16.90 15.90 0.97
CA PRO A 181 -18.26 15.84 1.52
C PRO A 181 -19.17 15.27 0.45
N LEU A 182 -19.85 14.16 0.75
CA LEU A 182 -20.94 13.69 -0.10
C LEU A 182 -22.13 14.65 0.01
N ASP A 183 -22.73 14.98 -1.12
CA ASP A 183 -24.08 15.55 -1.14
C ASP A 183 -25.03 14.48 -0.61
N ALA A 184 -25.45 14.70 0.66
CA ALA A 184 -26.52 14.08 1.44
C ALA A 184 -27.11 12.69 1.06
N GLU A 185 -27.29 11.84 2.06
CA GLU A 185 -28.30 10.76 2.16
C GLU A 185 -28.14 9.48 1.33
N GLU A 186 -26.98 9.17 0.74
CA GLU A 186 -26.79 7.82 0.25
C GLU A 186 -26.56 6.85 1.41
N GLU A 187 -27.49 5.91 1.61
CA GLU A 187 -27.30 4.78 2.51
C GLU A 187 -26.07 3.98 2.05
N TRP A 188 -25.04 3.95 2.87
CA TRP A 188 -23.88 3.13 2.55
C TRP A 188 -24.02 1.73 3.14
N THR A 189 -23.65 0.75 2.36
CA THR A 189 -23.48 -0.62 2.83
C THR A 189 -21.99 -0.94 2.91
N ARG A 190 -21.61 -1.67 3.97
CA ARG A 190 -20.25 -2.12 4.12
C ARG A 190 -19.86 -2.98 2.91
N PRO A 191 -18.70 -2.75 2.26
CA PRO A 191 -18.31 -3.55 1.13
C PRO A 191 -18.10 -5.02 1.54
N VAL A 192 -18.60 -5.93 0.72
CA VAL A 192 -18.24 -7.34 0.79
C VAL A 192 -17.02 -7.54 -0.09
N PHE A 193 -15.94 -8.04 0.51
CA PHE A 193 -14.70 -8.34 -0.22
C PHE A 193 -14.82 -9.70 -0.91
N ASP A 194 -15.66 -9.74 -1.93
CA ASP A 194 -15.83 -10.90 -2.81
C ASP A 194 -14.63 -11.05 -3.77
N LYS A 195 -14.66 -12.12 -4.56
CA LYS A 195 -13.60 -12.38 -5.55
C LYS A 195 -13.42 -11.24 -6.57
N ALA A 196 -14.50 -10.58 -6.95
CA ALA A 196 -14.44 -9.50 -7.95
C ALA A 196 -13.77 -8.26 -7.37
N LEU A 197 -14.12 -7.86 -6.14
CA LEU A 197 -13.49 -6.75 -5.45
C LEU A 197 -12.02 -7.03 -5.15
N LEU A 198 -11.70 -8.25 -4.68
CA LEU A 198 -10.32 -8.67 -4.42
C LEU A 198 -9.48 -8.68 -5.70
N ALA A 199 -10.02 -9.16 -6.81
CA ALA A 199 -9.31 -9.14 -8.12
C ALA A 199 -9.02 -7.70 -8.58
N ARG A 200 -9.96 -6.77 -8.40
CA ARG A 200 -9.75 -5.34 -8.68
C ARG A 200 -8.69 -4.73 -7.75
N LEU A 201 -8.72 -5.09 -6.48
CA LEU A 201 -7.73 -4.63 -5.50
C LEU A 201 -6.32 -5.12 -5.86
N ASP A 202 -6.17 -6.39 -6.22
CA ASP A 202 -4.90 -6.96 -6.66
C ASP A 202 -4.40 -6.31 -7.97
N ASP A 203 -5.32 -5.95 -8.87
CA ASP A 203 -4.99 -5.24 -10.10
C ASP A 203 -4.46 -3.82 -9.83
N GLU A 204 -5.11 -3.07 -8.97
CA GLU A 204 -4.65 -1.74 -8.55
C GLU A 204 -3.30 -1.80 -7.79
N ARG A 205 -3.09 -2.82 -6.95
CA ARG A 205 -1.79 -3.04 -6.30
C ARG A 205 -0.69 -3.37 -7.30
N ARG A 206 -1.00 -4.15 -8.32
CA ARG A 206 -0.06 -4.45 -9.41
C ARG A 206 0.33 -3.19 -10.17
N TRP A 207 -0.61 -2.27 -10.35
CA TRP A 207 -0.36 -0.96 -10.94
C TRP A 207 0.65 -0.16 -10.10
N ASP A 208 0.48 -0.11 -8.77
CA ASP A 208 1.43 0.56 -7.87
C ASP A 208 2.80 -0.11 -7.86
N THR A 209 2.84 -1.43 -7.85
CA THR A 209 4.09 -2.20 -7.92
C THR A 209 4.82 -1.92 -9.24
N ALA A 210 4.10 -1.83 -10.35
CA ALA A 210 4.68 -1.50 -11.64
C ALA A 210 5.28 -0.08 -11.64
N ALA A 211 4.61 0.90 -11.03
CA ALA A 211 5.14 2.25 -10.89
C ALA A 211 6.43 2.28 -10.06
N ALA A 212 6.46 1.58 -8.93
CA ALA A 212 7.64 1.49 -8.08
C ALA A 212 8.82 0.85 -8.84
N LEU A 213 8.62 -0.29 -9.50
CA LEU A 213 9.66 -0.95 -10.28
C LEU A 213 10.12 -0.10 -11.47
N THR A 214 9.21 0.67 -12.10
CA THR A 214 9.62 1.60 -13.16
C THR A 214 10.57 2.67 -12.65
N LEU A 215 10.34 3.17 -11.43
CA LEU A 215 11.24 4.13 -10.78
C LEU A 215 12.58 3.50 -10.40
N ASP A 216 12.55 2.32 -9.75
CA ASP A 216 13.75 1.62 -9.30
C ASP A 216 14.69 1.26 -10.46
N TYR A 217 14.12 1.00 -11.63
CA TYR A 217 14.84 0.60 -12.85
C TYR A 217 14.80 1.69 -13.95
N GLU A 218 14.60 2.97 -13.59
CA GLU A 218 14.48 4.09 -14.56
C GLU A 218 15.60 4.13 -15.59
N GLN A 219 16.83 3.80 -15.18
CA GLN A 219 18.00 3.77 -16.07
C GLN A 219 17.94 2.69 -17.15
N CYS A 220 17.08 1.67 -17.01
CA CYS A 220 16.93 0.58 -17.97
C CYS A 220 15.90 0.89 -19.06
N PHE A 221 15.15 1.99 -18.94
CA PHE A 221 14.14 2.40 -19.92
C PHE A 221 14.69 3.44 -20.89
N PRO A 222 14.20 3.44 -22.16
CA PRO A 222 14.46 4.53 -23.08
C PRO A 222 13.96 5.86 -22.49
N ARG A 223 14.76 6.90 -22.61
CA ARG A 223 14.41 8.21 -22.06
C ARG A 223 13.23 8.83 -22.79
N GLY A 224 12.20 9.26 -22.09
CA GLY A 224 11.26 10.24 -22.57
C GLY A 224 9.76 9.96 -22.41
N ASP A 225 9.33 8.73 -22.14
CA ASP A 225 7.91 8.42 -21.96
C ASP A 225 7.66 7.57 -20.72
N SER A 226 7.62 8.23 -19.56
CA SER A 226 7.35 7.56 -18.27
C SER A 226 6.02 6.82 -18.25
N ASP A 227 5.09 7.21 -19.11
CA ASP A 227 3.79 6.63 -19.29
C ASP A 227 3.88 5.29 -20.01
N ALA A 228 4.61 5.25 -21.09
CA ALA A 228 4.83 4.04 -21.84
C ALA A 228 5.61 3.03 -21.01
N ASP A 229 6.64 3.49 -20.27
CA ASP A 229 7.46 2.66 -19.39
C ASP A 229 6.65 2.04 -18.27
N HIS A 230 5.78 2.82 -17.61
CA HIS A 230 4.89 2.30 -16.58
C HIS A 230 3.84 1.32 -17.17
N ARG A 231 3.23 1.63 -18.31
CA ARG A 231 2.31 0.69 -18.98
C ARG A 231 3.00 -0.61 -19.39
N TRP A 232 4.25 -0.53 -19.85
CA TRP A 232 5.07 -1.69 -20.16
C TRP A 232 5.32 -2.53 -18.89
N SER A 233 5.71 -1.89 -17.80
CA SER A 233 5.92 -2.52 -16.49
C SER A 233 4.65 -3.21 -15.98
N TYR A 234 3.52 -2.53 -16.04
CA TYR A 234 2.23 -3.09 -15.61
C TYR A 234 1.82 -4.32 -16.44
N ARG A 235 2.01 -4.28 -17.77
CA ARG A 235 1.76 -5.46 -18.64
C ARG A 235 2.68 -6.61 -18.25
N THR A 236 3.95 -6.35 -18.04
CA THR A 236 4.95 -7.33 -17.62
C THR A 236 4.54 -8.02 -16.32
N LEU A 237 4.09 -7.27 -15.32
CA LEU A 237 3.61 -7.84 -14.05
C LEU A 237 2.26 -8.55 -14.20
N THR A 238 1.42 -8.13 -15.13
CA THR A 238 0.16 -8.82 -15.44
C THR A 238 0.41 -10.17 -16.06
N ASP A 239 1.40 -10.29 -16.96
CA ASP A 239 1.83 -11.57 -17.51
C ASP A 239 2.38 -12.50 -16.41
N ALA A 240 3.18 -11.99 -15.47
CA ALA A 240 3.66 -12.76 -14.30
C ALA A 240 2.50 -13.32 -13.46
N ALA A 241 1.47 -12.50 -13.24
CA ALA A 241 0.28 -12.91 -12.48
C ALA A 241 -0.50 -14.06 -13.14
N CYS A 242 -0.49 -14.17 -14.48
CA CYS A 242 -1.10 -15.29 -15.20
C CYS A 242 -0.44 -16.65 -14.85
N TYR A 243 0.81 -16.64 -14.38
CA TYR A 243 1.53 -17.81 -13.88
C TYR A 243 1.51 -17.92 -12.34
N GLY A 244 0.68 -17.10 -11.68
CA GLY A 244 0.52 -17.07 -10.22
C GLY A 244 1.65 -16.35 -9.49
N ILE A 245 2.57 -15.67 -10.19
CA ILE A 245 3.68 -14.92 -9.59
C ILE A 245 3.12 -13.58 -9.10
N THR A 246 2.95 -13.45 -7.78
CA THR A 246 2.32 -12.27 -7.15
C THR A 246 3.13 -11.67 -6.00
N GLN A 247 4.13 -12.38 -5.47
CA GLN A 247 4.99 -11.88 -4.39
C GLN A 247 6.03 -10.90 -4.93
N LEU A 248 6.24 -9.77 -4.28
CA LEU A 248 7.10 -8.67 -4.73
C LEU A 248 8.50 -9.13 -5.15
N ALA A 249 9.19 -9.89 -4.30
CA ALA A 249 10.54 -10.37 -4.63
C ALA A 249 10.60 -11.28 -5.89
N ARG A 250 9.51 -12.00 -6.17
CA ARG A 250 9.38 -12.83 -7.38
C ARG A 250 8.98 -12.01 -8.60
N LEU A 251 8.12 -11.01 -8.40
CA LEU A 251 7.76 -10.04 -9.45
C LEU A 251 8.99 -9.26 -9.91
N GLU A 252 9.86 -8.86 -8.99
CA GLU A 252 11.11 -8.18 -9.33
C GLU A 252 12.06 -9.07 -10.15
N ARG A 253 12.21 -10.36 -9.81
CA ARG A 253 12.99 -11.31 -10.61
C ARG A 253 12.43 -11.45 -12.02
N TRP A 254 11.11 -11.63 -12.15
CA TRP A 254 10.41 -11.65 -13.43
C TRP A 254 10.64 -10.36 -14.22
N PHE A 255 10.54 -9.22 -13.56
CA PHE A 255 10.70 -7.91 -14.16
C PHE A 255 12.12 -7.72 -14.72
N ARG A 256 13.15 -8.14 -14.00
CA ARG A 256 14.54 -8.11 -14.47
C ARG A 256 14.75 -8.99 -15.71
N LEU A 257 14.18 -10.18 -15.76
CA LEU A 257 14.20 -11.02 -16.96
C LEU A 257 13.52 -10.30 -18.15
N ALA A 258 12.39 -9.66 -17.92
CA ALA A 258 11.70 -8.91 -18.96
C ALA A 258 12.47 -7.68 -19.45
N LEU A 259 13.21 -6.98 -18.57
CA LEU A 259 14.07 -5.87 -18.97
C LEU A 259 15.22 -6.32 -19.88
N VAL A 260 15.79 -7.49 -19.64
CA VAL A 260 16.92 -8.03 -20.42
C VAL A 260 16.43 -8.68 -21.72
N HIS A 261 15.35 -9.46 -21.66
CA HIS A 261 14.93 -10.33 -22.76
C HIS A 261 13.64 -9.85 -23.47
N GLY A 262 13.05 -8.73 -23.05
CA GLY A 262 11.76 -8.20 -23.56
C GLY A 262 10.57 -8.78 -22.81
N HIS A 263 9.44 -8.03 -22.77
CA HIS A 263 8.26 -8.39 -21.98
C HIS A 263 7.62 -9.74 -22.37
N ASP A 264 7.81 -10.17 -23.62
CA ASP A 264 7.23 -11.40 -24.19
C ASP A 264 8.19 -12.62 -24.09
N PHE A 265 9.32 -12.50 -23.38
CA PHE A 265 10.35 -13.56 -23.26
C PHE A 265 9.74 -14.92 -22.92
N HIS A 266 8.74 -14.94 -22.09
CA HIS A 266 8.05 -16.16 -21.61
C HIS A 266 7.22 -16.87 -22.69
N ARG A 267 6.90 -16.18 -23.80
CA ARG A 267 6.10 -16.73 -24.94
C ARG A 267 6.93 -17.14 -26.13
N ARG A 268 8.19 -16.74 -26.18
CA ARG A 268 9.05 -17.00 -27.35
C ARG A 268 9.46 -18.47 -27.49
N HIS A 269 9.46 -19.20 -26.38
CA HIS A 269 9.91 -20.58 -26.35
C HIS A 269 8.87 -21.49 -25.67
N PRO A 270 8.35 -22.53 -26.36
CA PRO A 270 7.32 -23.42 -25.80
C PRO A 270 7.75 -24.12 -24.50
N HIS A 271 9.04 -24.42 -24.34
CA HIS A 271 9.55 -25.04 -23.12
C HIS A 271 9.55 -24.08 -21.91
N VAL A 272 9.72 -22.77 -22.13
CA VAL A 272 9.62 -21.75 -21.08
C VAL A 272 8.17 -21.67 -20.57
N GLU A 273 7.21 -21.63 -21.46
CA GLU A 273 5.80 -21.62 -21.07
C GLU A 273 5.41 -22.91 -20.35
N SER A 274 5.88 -24.07 -20.80
CA SER A 274 5.66 -25.35 -20.13
C SER A 274 6.24 -25.38 -18.72
N LEU A 275 7.46 -24.87 -18.52
CA LEU A 275 8.08 -24.73 -17.20
C LEU A 275 7.27 -23.82 -16.28
N LEU A 276 6.82 -22.68 -16.77
CA LEU A 276 6.03 -21.73 -15.98
C LEU A 276 4.67 -22.28 -15.55
N ARG A 277 4.08 -23.17 -16.35
CA ARG A 277 2.79 -23.85 -16.05
C ARG A 277 2.93 -25.12 -15.24
N ASP A 278 4.14 -25.58 -14.96
CA ASP A 278 4.37 -26.81 -14.19
C ASP A 278 3.96 -26.63 -12.72
N ALA A 279 2.73 -27.06 -12.39
CA ALA A 279 2.18 -26.98 -11.05
C ALA A 279 2.83 -27.94 -10.04
N THR A 280 3.68 -28.88 -10.48
CA THR A 280 4.40 -29.80 -9.59
C THR A 280 5.59 -29.14 -8.91
N ARG A 281 6.04 -27.97 -9.41
CA ARG A 281 7.19 -27.23 -8.90
C ARG A 281 6.74 -25.98 -8.14
N LEU A 282 7.53 -25.60 -7.13
CA LEU A 282 7.34 -24.32 -6.44
C LEU A 282 7.63 -23.15 -7.41
N GLN A 283 6.94 -22.03 -7.21
CA GLN A 283 7.14 -20.83 -8.04
C GLN A 283 8.61 -20.32 -8.02
N SER A 284 9.27 -20.43 -6.85
CA SER A 284 10.69 -20.07 -6.73
C SER A 284 11.60 -20.95 -7.56
N GLU A 285 11.33 -22.26 -7.61
CA GLU A 285 12.07 -23.22 -8.42
C GLU A 285 11.89 -22.95 -9.91
N ARG A 286 10.64 -22.70 -10.33
CA ARG A 286 10.32 -22.36 -11.73
C ARG A 286 11.08 -21.11 -12.19
N LEU A 287 11.15 -20.07 -11.34
CA LEU A 287 11.89 -18.84 -11.65
C LEU A 287 13.40 -19.09 -11.68
N SER A 288 13.96 -19.89 -10.78
CA SER A 288 15.40 -20.21 -10.82
C SER A 288 15.78 -20.98 -12.08
N LEU A 289 14.99 -22.00 -12.44
CA LEU A 289 15.21 -22.75 -13.68
C LEU A 289 15.06 -21.87 -14.93
N LEU A 290 14.17 -20.88 -14.86
CA LEU A 290 14.00 -19.93 -15.96
C LEU A 290 15.22 -19.02 -16.10
N GLU A 291 15.77 -18.50 -15.01
CA GLU A 291 17.00 -17.72 -14.98
C GLU A 291 18.17 -18.54 -15.54
N ASP A 292 18.35 -19.77 -15.10
CA ASP A 292 19.40 -20.69 -15.60
C ASP A 292 19.29 -20.92 -17.13
N LEU A 293 18.06 -21.09 -17.64
CA LEU A 293 17.82 -21.25 -19.09
C LEU A 293 18.28 -20.05 -19.91
N PHE A 294 18.06 -18.85 -19.40
CA PHE A 294 18.46 -17.62 -20.08
C PHE A 294 19.96 -17.32 -19.92
N GLU A 295 20.57 -17.64 -18.77
CA GLU A 295 22.01 -17.52 -18.55
C GLU A 295 22.80 -18.48 -19.43
N GLU A 296 22.33 -19.72 -19.63
CA GLU A 296 22.98 -20.73 -20.48
C GLU A 296 22.75 -20.50 -21.98
N GLY A 297 22.00 -19.46 -22.38
CA GLY A 297 21.70 -19.18 -23.79
C GLY A 297 20.79 -20.22 -24.47
N LYS A 298 20.17 -21.13 -23.69
CA LYS A 298 19.26 -22.17 -24.21
C LYS A 298 17.86 -21.68 -24.53
N ALA A 299 17.57 -20.43 -24.12
CA ALA A 299 16.32 -19.75 -24.38
C ALA A 299 16.47 -18.58 -25.38
N SER A 300 17.56 -18.56 -26.17
CA SER A 300 17.81 -17.52 -27.17
C SER A 300 17.17 -17.87 -28.51
#